data_81941c6ba56e553ee73de0f2c37ae3ce
#
_entry.id   81941c6ba56e553ee73de0f2c37ae3ce
#
_cell.length_a   1.000
_cell.length_b   1.000
_cell.length_c   1.000
_cell.angle_alpha   90.00
_cell.angle_beta   90.00
_cell.angle_gamma   90.00
#
_symmetry.space_group_name_H-M   'P 1'
#
loop_
_entity.id
_entity.type
_entity.pdbx_description
1 polymer ?
#
loop_
_entity_poly.entity_id
_entity_poly.type
_entity_poly.pdbx_seq_one_letter_code
_entity_poly.pdbx_strand_id
1 'polypeptide(L)'
;YWYGFNPRQKDFLAEADSGFLVMACVDLQFAFAVPYEVLEPIIPYLNVTENDEGITHWHLQINPPENGEYQFVIPKKGEKLSLKKYEIQLPQIQPVKIAV
;
A
#
# COMPACT_ATOMS: atom_id res chain seq x y z
N TYR A 1 8.34 6.79 -3.12
CA TYR A 1 8.31 5.30 -3.19
C TYR A 1 7.16 4.84 -4.06
N TRP A 2 7.42 3.79 -4.80
CA TRP A 2 6.45 3.22 -5.73
C TRP A 2 6.47 1.70 -5.64
N TYR A 3 5.31 1.07 -5.59
CA TYR A 3 5.16 -0.37 -5.43
C TYR A 3 4.09 -0.90 -6.38
N GLY A 4 4.22 -2.17 -6.77
CA GLY A 4 3.18 -2.88 -7.51
C GLY A 4 2.41 -3.79 -6.58
N PHE A 5 1.08 -3.75 -6.66
CA PHE A 5 0.18 -4.59 -5.89
C PHE A 5 -0.65 -5.40 -6.86
N ASN A 6 -0.60 -6.72 -6.79
CA ASN A 6 -1.24 -7.58 -7.78
C ASN A 6 -2.53 -8.23 -7.30
N PRO A 7 -3.38 -8.75 -8.22
CA PRO A 7 -4.65 -9.38 -7.84
C PRO A 7 -4.51 -10.55 -6.87
N ARG A 8 -3.43 -11.33 -6.98
CA ARG A 8 -3.20 -12.46 -6.06
C ARG A 8 -3.00 -11.96 -4.64
N GLN A 9 -2.24 -10.91 -4.46
CA GLN A 9 -2.03 -10.29 -3.15
C GLN A 9 -3.34 -9.72 -2.61
N LYS A 10 -4.14 -9.10 -3.48
CA LYS A 10 -5.46 -8.58 -3.10
C LYS A 10 -6.37 -9.67 -2.60
N ASP A 11 -6.45 -10.78 -3.34
CA ASP A 11 -7.29 -11.91 -2.96
C ASP A 11 -6.86 -12.51 -1.63
N PHE A 12 -5.53 -12.63 -1.43
CA PHE A 12 -4.98 -13.13 -0.18
C PHE A 12 -5.41 -12.26 1.01
N LEU A 13 -5.31 -10.94 0.86
CA LEU A 13 -5.69 -10.02 1.93
C LEU A 13 -7.20 -10.03 2.17
N ALA A 14 -7.99 -10.14 1.11
CA ALA A 14 -9.45 -10.15 1.21
C ALA A 14 -9.97 -11.38 1.96
N GLU A 15 -9.25 -12.49 1.87
CA GLU A 15 -9.64 -13.74 2.53
C GLU A 15 -9.17 -13.83 3.99
N ALA A 16 -8.24 -12.96 4.39
CA ALA A 16 -7.70 -12.98 5.74
C ALA A 16 -8.66 -12.32 6.73
N ASP A 17 -8.71 -12.84 7.95
CA ASP A 17 -9.50 -12.23 9.03
C ASP A 17 -8.96 -10.85 9.39
N SER A 18 -7.63 -10.67 9.25
CA SER A 18 -6.97 -9.41 9.56
C SER A 18 -5.74 -9.30 8.68
N GLY A 19 -5.88 -8.58 7.56
CA GLY A 19 -4.79 -8.42 6.59
C GLY A 19 -4.23 -7.01 6.61
N PHE A 20 -2.91 -6.92 6.41
CA PHE A 20 -2.20 -5.65 6.29
C PHE A 20 -1.35 -5.65 5.04
N LEU A 21 -1.39 -4.54 4.30
CA LEU A 21 -0.43 -4.29 3.25
C LEU A 21 0.75 -3.55 3.88
N VAL A 22 1.95 -4.13 3.79
CA VAL A 22 3.16 -3.52 4.37
C VAL A 22 4.01 -2.96 3.24
N MET A 23 4.22 -1.64 3.27
CA MET A 23 5.07 -0.94 2.32
C MET A 23 6.36 -0.56 3.03
N ALA A 24 7.43 -1.30 2.74
CA ALA A 24 8.70 -1.12 3.42
C ALA A 24 9.54 -0.02 2.77
N CYS A 25 10.03 0.89 3.60
CA CYS A 25 10.95 1.96 3.20
C CYS A 25 12.31 1.64 3.82
N VAL A 26 13.01 0.68 3.22
CA VAL A 26 14.21 0.04 3.82
C VAL A 26 15.32 1.04 4.12
N ASP A 27 15.56 1.96 3.21
CA ASP A 27 16.59 3.00 3.38
C ASP A 27 16.25 4.01 4.48
N LEU A 28 14.99 4.09 4.88
CA LEU A 28 14.54 4.97 5.96
C LEU A 28 14.29 4.22 7.26
N GLN A 29 14.46 2.89 7.24
CA GLN A 29 14.31 2.00 8.40
C GLN A 29 12.93 2.01 9.04
N PHE A 30 11.89 2.27 8.25
CA PHE A 30 10.52 2.10 8.71
C PHE A 30 9.64 1.58 7.58
N ALA A 31 8.38 1.28 7.90
CA ALA A 31 7.41 0.80 6.93
C ALA A 31 6.03 1.32 7.31
N PHE A 32 5.08 1.15 6.40
CA PHE A 32 3.67 1.47 6.65
C PHE A 32 2.86 0.18 6.57
N ALA A 33 2.15 -0.14 7.63
CA ALA A 33 1.26 -1.31 7.68
C ALA A 33 -0.18 -0.80 7.57
N VAL A 34 -0.76 -0.91 6.38
CA VAL A 34 -2.10 -0.40 6.10
C VAL A 34 -3.12 -1.55 6.16
N PRO A 35 -4.13 -1.47 7.06
CA PRO A 35 -5.15 -2.51 7.10
C PRO A 35 -5.87 -2.61 5.76
N TYR A 36 -6.20 -3.84 5.34
CA TYR A 36 -6.88 -4.05 4.06
C TYR A 36 -8.22 -3.29 4.00
N GLU A 37 -8.93 -3.21 5.09
CA GLU A 37 -10.21 -2.50 5.16
C GLU A 37 -10.08 -1.00 4.87
N VAL A 38 -8.89 -0.43 5.06
CA VAL A 38 -8.59 0.96 4.69
C VAL A 38 -8.23 1.03 3.22
N LEU A 39 -7.51 0.03 2.71
CA LEU A 39 -7.05 -0.02 1.33
C LEU A 39 -8.16 -0.36 0.35
N GLU A 40 -9.04 -1.27 0.71
CA GLU A 40 -10.06 -1.81 -0.22
C GLU A 40 -10.88 -0.74 -0.94
N PRO A 41 -11.46 0.26 -0.25
CA PRO A 41 -12.25 1.28 -0.95
C PRO A 41 -11.41 2.21 -1.83
N ILE A 42 -10.09 2.20 -1.67
CA ILE A 42 -9.16 3.03 -2.43
C ILE A 42 -8.76 2.38 -3.75
N ILE A 43 -8.71 1.05 -3.78
CA ILE A 43 -8.18 0.27 -4.92
C ILE A 43 -8.78 0.72 -6.27
N PRO A 44 -10.11 0.92 -6.42
CA PRO A 44 -10.67 1.33 -7.71
C PRO A 44 -10.16 2.67 -8.23
N TYR A 45 -9.56 3.47 -7.36
CA TYR A 45 -9.10 4.82 -7.71
C TYR A 45 -7.59 4.90 -7.93
N LEU A 46 -6.91 3.75 -7.94
CA LEU A 46 -5.49 3.67 -8.22
C LEU A 46 -5.24 3.47 -9.71
N ASN A 47 -4.08 3.93 -10.19
CA ASN A 47 -3.64 3.63 -11.54
C ASN A 47 -3.29 2.16 -11.65
N VAL A 48 -3.42 1.61 -12.84
CA VAL A 48 -3.22 0.17 -13.08
C VAL A 48 -2.32 -0.06 -14.28
N THR A 49 -1.70 -1.24 -14.31
CA THR A 49 -1.10 -1.81 -15.51
C THR A 49 -1.98 -2.98 -15.92
N GLU A 50 -2.36 -3.01 -17.20
CA GLU A 50 -3.24 -4.04 -17.75
C GLU A 50 -2.59 -4.74 -18.94
N ASN A 51 -3.00 -5.97 -19.20
CA ASN A 51 -2.72 -6.70 -20.43
C ASN A 51 -4.04 -7.26 -20.97
N ASP A 52 -3.98 -8.12 -22.01
CA ASP A 52 -5.17 -8.68 -22.64
C ASP A 52 -6.01 -9.53 -21.70
N GLU A 53 -5.42 -10.00 -20.60
CA GLU A 53 -6.11 -10.84 -19.61
C GLU A 53 -6.67 -10.05 -18.44
N GLY A 54 -6.43 -8.73 -18.39
CA GLY A 54 -6.93 -7.85 -17.34
C GLY A 54 -5.81 -7.14 -16.56
N ILE A 55 -6.13 -6.75 -15.32
CA ILE A 55 -5.21 -5.99 -14.47
C ILE A 55 -4.07 -6.91 -14.01
N THR A 56 -2.83 -6.48 -14.24
CA THR A 56 -1.64 -7.19 -13.74
C THR A 56 -1.22 -6.65 -12.38
N HIS A 57 -1.33 -5.35 -12.16
CA HIS A 57 -1.08 -4.77 -10.83
C HIS A 57 -1.63 -3.35 -10.72
N TRP A 58 -1.90 -2.94 -9.49
CA TRP A 58 -2.22 -1.55 -9.13
C TRP A 58 -0.95 -0.85 -8.69
N HIS A 59 -0.87 0.46 -8.92
CA HIS A 59 0.29 1.27 -8.57
C HIS A 59 0.08 1.90 -7.20
N LEU A 60 0.96 1.58 -6.25
CA LEU A 60 0.97 2.17 -4.92
C LEU A 60 2.08 3.21 -4.89
N GLN A 61 1.73 4.45 -4.66
CA GLN A 61 2.70 5.55 -4.67
C GLN A 61 2.66 6.31 -3.36
N ILE A 62 3.84 6.49 -2.76
CA ILE A 62 4.02 7.29 -1.55
C ILE A 62 4.85 8.51 -1.92
N ASN A 63 4.29 9.69 -1.69
CA ASN A 63 4.99 10.95 -1.93
C ASN A 63 5.92 11.29 -0.77
N PRO A 64 6.97 12.11 -1.02
CA PRO A 64 7.82 12.64 0.04
C PRO A 64 7.00 13.37 1.10
N PRO A 65 7.52 13.49 2.34
CA PRO A 65 6.76 14.09 3.44
C PRO A 65 6.35 15.53 3.16
N GLU A 66 5.11 15.83 3.54
CA GLU A 66 4.61 17.20 3.65
C GLU A 66 4.24 17.39 5.12
N ASN A 67 4.72 18.45 5.75
CA ASN A 67 4.48 18.73 7.17
C ASN A 67 4.83 17.50 8.05
N GLY A 68 5.89 16.78 7.69
CA GLY A 68 6.37 15.63 8.43
C GLY A 68 5.61 14.34 8.20
N GLU A 69 4.64 14.32 7.27
CA GLU A 69 3.82 13.14 7.01
C GLU A 69 3.98 12.65 5.58
N TYR A 70 4.20 11.34 5.43
CA TYR A 70 4.18 10.69 4.13
C TYR A 70 2.74 10.52 3.68
N GLN A 71 2.49 10.69 2.37
CA GLN A 71 1.16 10.66 1.79
C GLN A 71 1.05 9.54 0.77
N PHE A 72 -0.01 8.73 0.89
CA PHE A 72 -0.37 7.74 -0.10
C PHE A 72 -1.26 8.40 -1.16
N VAL A 73 -0.86 8.30 -2.43
CA VAL A 73 -1.54 9.01 -3.53
C VAL A 73 -2.72 8.22 -4.03
N ILE A 74 -3.87 8.88 -4.19
CA ILE A 74 -5.10 8.30 -4.76
C ILE A 74 -5.41 9.09 -6.04
N PRO A 75 -4.74 8.76 -7.17
CA PRO A 75 -4.73 9.66 -8.34
C PRO A 75 -6.09 9.87 -8.99
N LYS A 76 -6.93 8.86 -9.08
CA LYS A 76 -8.23 9.01 -9.76
C LYS A 76 -9.26 9.78 -8.93
N LYS A 77 -8.97 10.01 -7.65
CA LYS A 77 -9.78 10.88 -6.79
C LYS A 77 -9.15 12.25 -6.60
N GLY A 78 -7.90 12.42 -6.99
CA GLY A 78 -7.16 13.65 -6.71
C GLY A 78 -6.93 13.86 -5.22
N GLU A 79 -6.88 12.79 -4.44
CA GLU A 79 -6.74 12.84 -2.99
C GLU A 79 -5.45 12.15 -2.53
N LYS A 80 -5.11 12.38 -1.27
CA LYS A 80 -3.97 11.74 -0.61
C LYS A 80 -4.41 11.30 0.78
N LEU A 81 -3.86 10.16 1.22
CA LEU A 81 -4.11 9.63 2.56
C LEU A 81 -2.83 9.74 3.38
N SER A 82 -2.89 10.39 4.53
CA SER A 82 -1.74 10.43 5.43
C SER A 82 -1.45 9.02 5.96
N LEU A 83 -0.18 8.63 5.91
CA LEU A 83 0.25 7.31 6.38
C LEU A 83 0.80 7.34 7.81
N LYS A 84 0.75 8.49 8.47
CA LYS A 84 1.37 8.65 9.79
C LYS A 84 0.94 7.61 10.82
N LYS A 85 -0.35 7.34 10.90
CA LYS A 85 -0.87 6.38 11.90
C LYS A 85 -0.59 4.92 11.55
N TYR A 86 -0.08 4.66 10.36
CA TYR A 86 0.27 3.30 9.91
C TYR A 86 1.76 3.03 9.95
N GLU A 87 2.55 3.99 10.40
CA GLU A 87 4.00 3.88 10.44
C GLU A 87 4.46 2.90 11.51
N ILE A 88 5.37 2.00 11.15
CA ILE A 88 5.99 1.06 12.07
C ILE A 88 7.50 1.07 11.88
N GLN A 89 8.23 0.84 12.95
CA GLN A 89 9.70 0.81 12.93
C GLN A 89 10.20 -0.56 12.47
N LEU A 90 11.24 -0.57 11.63
CA LEU A 90 12.01 -1.77 11.34
C LEU A 90 13.03 -1.97 12.47
N PRO A 91 13.36 -3.16 12.86
CA PRO A 91 13.00 -4.50 12.36
C PRO A 91 11.77 -5.14 13.00
N GLN A 92 10.82 -4.38 13.50
CA GLN A 92 9.63 -4.89 14.16
C GLN A 92 8.64 -5.57 13.22
N ILE A 93 8.88 -5.50 11.92
CA ILE A 93 8.04 -6.14 10.92
C ILE A 93 8.22 -7.64 10.98
N GLN A 94 7.12 -8.36 11.12
CA GLN A 94 7.13 -9.81 11.14
C GLN A 94 7.11 -10.35 9.71
N PRO A 95 7.83 -11.45 9.43
CA PRO A 95 7.93 -11.99 8.07
C PRO A 95 6.61 -12.53 7.49
N VAL A 96 5.60 -12.73 8.32
CA VAL A 96 4.29 -13.23 7.85
C VAL A 96 3.47 -12.17 7.15
N LYS A 97 3.88 -10.92 7.17
CA LYS A 97 3.14 -9.85 6.51
C LYS A 97 3.52 -9.76 5.04
N ILE A 98 2.56 -9.34 4.21
CA ILE A 98 2.84 -9.11 2.80
C ILE A 98 3.59 -7.79 2.69
N ALA A 99 4.82 -7.86 2.15
CA ALA A 99 5.65 -6.69 1.92
C ALA A 99 5.70 -6.39 0.42
N VAL A 100 5.53 -5.15 0.07
CA VAL A 100 5.63 -4.67 -1.31
C VAL A 100 6.63 -3.53 -1.42
#